data_fb656a75204515110520c7198fea02cc
#
_entry.id   fb656a75204515110520c7198fea02cc
#
_cell.length_a   1.000
_cell.length_b   1.000
_cell.length_c   1.000
_cell.angle_alpha   90.00
_cell.angle_beta   90.00
_cell.angle_gamma   90.00
#
_symmetry.space_group_name_H-M   'P 1'
#
loop_
_entity.id
_entity.type
_entity.pdbx_description
1 polymer ?
#
loop_
_entity_poly.entity_id
_entity_poly.type
_entity_poly.pdbx_seq_one_letter_code
_entity_poly.pdbx_strand_id
1 'polypeptide(L)'
;MYWNMVNDMSYKYIKLYHHAPTHIYMPRWFYNNLEHEMVGKQWLAMIKQNSIRGMRIVIDDNEPFFKIVGNNVLEVKGWSDSKWV
;
A
#
# COMPACT_ATOMS: atom_id res chain seq x y z
N MET A 1 8.58 -8.66 2.30
CA MET A 1 7.23 -9.15 2.63
C MET A 1 6.19 -8.04 2.51
N TYR A 2 6.32 -6.99 3.29
CA TYR A 2 5.34 -5.89 3.25
C TYR A 2 5.37 -5.15 1.92
N TRP A 3 6.55 -4.86 1.42
CA TRP A 3 6.72 -4.24 0.12
C TRP A 3 6.06 -5.07 -0.99
N ASN A 4 6.29 -6.39 -0.96
CA ASN A 4 5.74 -7.27 -1.99
C ASN A 4 4.23 -7.29 -1.97
N MET A 5 3.61 -7.27 -0.79
CA MET A 5 2.16 -7.21 -0.67
C MET A 5 1.61 -5.94 -1.32
N VAL A 6 2.21 -4.79 -0.98
CA VAL A 6 1.77 -3.51 -1.54
C VAL A 6 1.96 -3.50 -3.04
N ASN A 7 3.11 -3.97 -3.50
CA ASN A 7 3.45 -4.02 -4.91
C ASN A 7 2.44 -4.86 -5.70
N ASP A 8 2.16 -6.07 -5.21
CA ASP A 8 1.24 -6.97 -5.88
C ASP A 8 -0.18 -6.42 -5.90
N MET A 9 -0.62 -5.82 -4.81
CA MET A 9 -1.97 -5.26 -4.75
C MET A 9 -2.12 -4.01 -5.60
N SER A 10 -1.05 -3.23 -5.79
CA SER A 10 -1.10 -2.09 -6.69
C SER A 10 -1.25 -2.55 -8.14
N TYR A 11 -0.58 -3.62 -8.53
CA TYR A 11 -0.77 -4.21 -9.85
C TYR A 11 -2.18 -4.76 -10.02
N LYS A 12 -2.70 -5.42 -9.00
CA LYS A 12 -4.07 -5.93 -9.04
C LYS A 12 -5.07 -4.79 -9.24
N TYR A 13 -4.85 -3.67 -8.56
CA TYR A 13 -5.71 -2.49 -8.72
C TYR A 13 -5.72 -2.02 -10.18
N ILE A 14 -4.53 -1.87 -10.77
CA ILE A 14 -4.41 -1.41 -12.15
C ILE A 14 -5.10 -2.39 -13.09
N LYS A 15 -4.94 -3.68 -12.84
CA LYS A 15 -5.54 -4.72 -13.69
C LYS A 15 -7.06 -4.70 -13.61
N LEU A 16 -7.62 -4.43 -12.43
CA LEU A 16 -9.07 -4.39 -12.23
C LEU A 16 -9.71 -3.13 -12.78
N TYR A 17 -9.06 -1.99 -12.57
CA TYR A 17 -9.70 -0.70 -12.83
C TYR A 17 -9.09 0.07 -13.98
N HIS A 18 -7.98 -0.41 -14.56
CA HIS A 18 -7.33 0.17 -15.75
C HIS A 18 -6.84 1.60 -15.54
N HIS A 19 -6.51 1.97 -14.31
CA HIS A 19 -5.84 3.24 -14.02
C HIS A 19 -5.02 3.09 -12.74
N ALA A 20 -4.08 4.01 -12.53
CA ALA A 20 -3.19 3.94 -11.38
C ALA A 20 -3.92 4.33 -10.10
N PRO A 21 -3.64 3.66 -8.98
CA PRO A 21 -4.17 4.08 -7.69
C PRO A 21 -3.51 5.38 -7.23
N THR A 22 -4.18 6.11 -6.34
CA THR A 22 -3.70 7.40 -5.87
C THR A 22 -3.23 7.39 -4.43
N HIS A 23 -3.83 6.55 -3.58
CA HIS A 23 -3.57 6.53 -2.15
C HIS A 23 -3.51 5.11 -1.63
N ILE A 24 -2.78 4.93 -0.54
CA ILE A 24 -2.80 3.69 0.22
C ILE A 24 -2.99 4.04 1.69
N TYR A 25 -3.99 3.41 2.32
CA TYR A 25 -4.30 3.59 3.74
C TYR A 25 -3.74 2.39 4.49
N MET A 26 -3.03 2.64 5.58
CA MET A 26 -2.46 1.56 6.38
C MET A 26 -2.37 1.99 7.84
N PRO A 27 -2.48 1.05 8.77
CA PRO A 27 -2.28 1.36 10.18
C PRO A 27 -0.80 1.65 10.46
N ARG A 28 -0.55 2.31 11.59
CA ARG A 28 0.82 2.66 11.98
C ARG A 28 1.73 1.44 12.05
N TRP A 29 1.23 0.32 12.55
CA TRP A 29 2.06 -0.87 12.69
C TRP A 29 2.53 -1.40 11.32
N PHE A 30 1.66 -1.33 10.31
CA PHE A 30 2.03 -1.77 8.97
C PHE A 30 3.11 -0.84 8.39
N TYR A 31 2.91 0.47 8.56
CA TYR A 31 3.88 1.46 8.08
C TYR A 31 5.25 1.25 8.73
N ASN A 32 5.27 1.02 10.05
CA ASN A 32 6.53 0.82 10.76
C ASN A 32 7.26 -0.42 10.26
N ASN A 33 6.54 -1.50 10.01
CA ASN A 33 7.13 -2.73 9.49
C ASN A 33 7.62 -2.53 8.06
N LEU A 34 6.87 -1.82 7.24
CA LEU A 34 7.26 -1.53 5.87
C LEU A 34 8.53 -0.68 5.85
N GLU A 35 8.57 0.37 6.66
CA GLU A 35 9.74 1.24 6.75
C GLU A 35 10.97 0.45 7.19
N HIS A 36 10.81 -0.40 8.19
CA HIS A 36 11.90 -1.21 8.71
C HIS A 36 12.42 -2.19 7.64
N GLU A 37 11.51 -2.81 6.91
CA GLU A 37 11.88 -3.74 5.85
C GLU A 37 12.70 -3.04 4.75
N MET A 38 12.44 -1.77 4.51
CA MET A 38 13.06 -1.02 3.43
C MET A 38 14.37 -0.32 3.82
N VAL A 39 14.84 -0.52 5.04
CA VAL A 39 16.13 0.05 5.47
C VAL A 39 17.22 -0.45 4.52
N GLY A 40 18.03 0.48 4.02
CA GLY A 40 19.06 0.16 3.06
C GLY A 40 18.60 0.06 1.62
N LYS A 41 17.32 0.20 1.36
CA LYS A 41 16.77 0.16 0.01
C LYS A 41 16.56 1.58 -0.51
N GLN A 42 16.63 1.73 -1.83
CA GLN A 42 16.50 3.06 -2.44
C GLN A 42 15.12 3.69 -2.26
N TRP A 43 14.10 2.86 -2.05
CA TRP A 43 12.72 3.35 -1.92
C TRP A 43 12.40 3.94 -0.55
N LEU A 44 13.31 3.77 0.42
CA LEU A 44 13.04 4.24 1.78
C LEU A 44 12.80 5.74 1.85
N ALA A 45 13.54 6.51 1.07
CA ALA A 45 13.39 7.97 1.06
C ALA A 45 11.98 8.38 0.66
N MET A 46 11.39 7.69 -0.31
CA MET A 46 10.03 8.00 -0.77
C MET A 46 9.01 7.62 0.31
N ILE A 47 9.21 6.48 0.96
CA ILE A 47 8.33 6.03 2.04
C ILE A 47 8.33 7.05 3.18
N LYS A 48 9.50 7.58 3.52
CA LYS A 48 9.61 8.60 4.57
C LYS A 48 8.91 9.91 4.18
N GLN A 49 8.67 10.12 2.89
CA GLN A 49 7.92 11.26 2.39
C GLN A 49 6.45 10.90 2.15
N ASN A 50 5.99 9.80 2.74
CA ASN A 50 4.62 9.32 2.65
C ASN A 50 4.20 8.98 1.22
N SER A 51 5.12 8.39 0.46
CA SER A 51 4.85 7.97 -0.91
C SER A 51 5.38 6.57 -1.16
N ILE A 52 4.62 5.76 -1.87
CA ILE A 52 5.03 4.42 -2.26
C ILE A 52 4.39 4.09 -3.60
N ARG A 53 5.23 3.74 -4.58
CA ARG A 53 4.79 3.37 -5.93
C ARG A 53 3.79 4.38 -6.53
N GLY A 54 4.04 5.67 -6.29
CA GLY A 54 3.17 6.72 -6.81
C GLY A 54 1.90 6.95 -6.01
N MET A 55 1.70 6.21 -4.94
CA MET A 55 0.55 6.38 -4.06
C MET A 55 0.95 7.20 -2.83
N ARG A 56 0.03 8.06 -2.36
CA ARG A 56 0.23 8.75 -1.10
C ARG A 56 -0.11 7.81 0.04
N ILE A 57 0.78 7.71 1.02
CA ILE A 57 0.54 6.90 2.22
C ILE A 57 -0.26 7.73 3.22
N VAL A 58 -1.37 7.17 3.69
CA VAL A 58 -2.20 7.76 4.74
C VAL A 58 -2.24 6.78 5.91
N ILE A 59 -1.81 7.25 7.09
CA ILE A 59 -1.87 6.41 8.29
C ILE A 59 -3.29 6.43 8.83
N ASP A 60 -3.90 5.26 8.90
CA ASP A 60 -5.27 5.10 9.39
C ASP A 60 -5.33 3.86 10.27
N ASP A 61 -5.32 4.06 11.58
CA ASP A 61 -5.29 2.95 12.53
C ASP A 61 -6.60 2.18 12.60
N ASN A 62 -7.65 2.68 11.96
CA ASN A 62 -8.90 1.95 11.82
C ASN A 62 -8.84 0.93 10.68
N GLU A 63 -7.86 1.05 9.80
CA GLU A 63 -7.67 0.07 8.73
C GLU A 63 -6.94 -1.15 9.30
N PRO A 64 -7.53 -2.36 9.20
CA PRO A 64 -6.93 -3.53 9.83
C PRO A 64 -5.62 -3.98 9.19
N PHE A 65 -5.44 -3.76 7.91
CA PHE A 65 -4.21 -4.16 7.23
C PHE A 65 -3.75 -3.05 6.29
N PHE A 66 -4.25 -3.01 5.06
CA PHE A 66 -4.07 -1.86 4.18
C PHE A 66 -5.12 -1.91 3.08
N LYS A 67 -5.39 -0.75 2.48
CA LYS A 67 -6.24 -0.71 1.30
C LYS A 67 -5.70 0.32 0.32
N ILE A 68 -5.83 0.00 -0.95
CA ILE A 68 -5.37 0.86 -2.05
C ILE A 68 -6.60 1.45 -2.71
N VAL A 69 -6.60 2.77 -2.88
CA VAL A 69 -7.74 3.47 -3.47
C VAL A 69 -7.28 4.34 -4.63
N GLY A 70 -8.20 4.63 -5.51
CA GLY A 70 -7.96 5.54 -6.63
C GLY A 70 -9.13 6.48 -6.79
N ASN A 71 -9.21 7.08 -7.95
CA ASN A 71 -10.30 7.99 -8.26
C ASN A 71 -11.64 7.25 -8.19
N ASN A 72 -12.71 7.96 -7.86
CA ASN A 72 -14.08 7.42 -7.78
C ASN A 72 -14.26 6.39 -6.67
N VAL A 73 -13.42 6.45 -5.63
CA VAL A 73 -13.53 5.62 -4.43
C VAL A 73 -13.42 4.11 -4.69
N LEU A 74 -12.85 3.72 -5.83
CA LEU A 74 -12.55 2.31 -6.09
C LEU A 74 -11.43 1.87 -5.18
N GLU A 75 -11.52 0.68 -4.59
CA GLU A 75 -10.52 0.23 -3.63
C GLU A 75 -10.23 -1.26 -3.75
N VAL A 76 -9.03 -1.65 -3.31
CA VAL A 76 -8.62 -3.04 -3.14
C VAL A 76 -8.00 -3.16 -1.76
N LYS A 77 -8.52 -4.09 -0.97
CA LYS A 77 -8.03 -4.32 0.39
C LYS A 77 -7.04 -5.48 0.40
N GLY A 78 -5.89 -5.24 1.01
CA GLY A 78 -4.84 -6.26 1.06
C GLY A 78 -5.27 -7.53 1.77
N TRP A 79 -5.97 -7.39 2.89
CA TRP A 79 -6.35 -8.52 3.72
C TRP A 79 -7.51 -9.36 3.13
N SER A 80 -8.21 -8.82 2.14
CA SER A 80 -9.35 -9.51 1.55
C SER A 80 -8.96 -10.53 0.49
N ASP A 81 -7.70 -10.57 0.11
CA ASP A 81 -7.21 -11.50 -0.89
C ASP A 81 -6.67 -12.75 -0.19
N SER A 82 -7.35 -13.87 -0.39
CA SER A 82 -7.05 -15.10 0.32
C SER A 82 -5.63 -15.62 0.14
N LYS A 83 -4.95 -15.20 -0.90
CA LYS A 83 -3.57 -15.67 -1.11
C LYS A 83 -2.58 -15.10 -0.10
N TRP A 84 -2.98 -14.13 0.69
CA TRP A 84 -2.13 -13.57 1.73
C TRP A 84 -2.21 -14.37 3.04
N VAL A 85 -3.14 -15.26 3.12
CA VAL A 85 -3.41 -16.03 4.34
C VAL A 85 -2.65 -17.35 4.35
#